data_7e353ae4efe6ee5e959da14d8babbd0b
#
_entry.id   7e353ae4efe6ee5e959da14d8babbd0b
#
_cell.length_a   1.000
_cell.length_b   1.000
_cell.length_c   1.000
_cell.angle_alpha   90.00
_cell.angle_beta   90.00
_cell.angle_gamma   90.00
#
_symmetry.space_group_name_H-M   'P 1'
#
loop_
_entity.id
_entity.type
_entity.pdbx_description
1 polymer ?
#
loop_
_entity_poly.entity_id
_entity_poly.type
_entity_poly.pdbx_seq_one_letter_code
_entity_poly.pdbx_strand_id
1 'polypeptide(L)'
;VESNGDFAYDVNKDGKMDIIAGSFIPSTVHWFENPGKEKLRLGQLWNKHLLVDTKTSQNEGQLMADIDGDGVPEWLVNSWGKDTPFYAWSLNLAGPDGTPSLSKHVIGERGNGHGMGVGDITGDGHVDLLTGNGWYENPGPPYFGKPWRYHKDWAVHGAVPMLVFDVNADGKNDIIYSAGHEFGLSWWKNKGNNNGTVEFERHEIDKSISQQHALHLADITGDGMPELITGKRYYAHNGSDAGAKDPIEICYFVIDTK
;
A
#
# COMPACT_ATOMS: atom_id res chain seq x y z
N VAL A 1 0.15 -12.18 17.34
CA VAL A 1 -0.43 -12.06 16.01
C VAL A 1 0.71 -11.86 15.03
N GLU A 2 0.86 -12.77 14.09
CA GLU A 2 1.77 -12.58 12.97
C GLU A 2 1.04 -11.70 11.96
N SER A 3 1.24 -10.39 12.03
CA SER A 3 0.64 -9.43 11.12
C SER A 3 1.67 -8.95 10.11
N ASN A 4 1.23 -8.73 8.89
CA ASN A 4 2.03 -8.18 7.78
C ASN A 4 1.44 -6.90 7.21
N GLY A 5 0.25 -6.53 7.65
CA GLY A 5 -0.41 -5.27 7.35
C GLY A 5 -1.40 -4.94 8.44
N ASP A 6 -1.14 -3.82 9.14
CA ASP A 6 -1.99 -3.30 10.21
C ASP A 6 -2.51 -1.92 9.81
N PHE A 7 -3.84 -1.75 9.86
CA PHE A 7 -4.52 -0.54 9.43
C PHE A 7 -5.50 -0.07 10.49
N ALA A 8 -5.55 1.24 10.71
CA ALA A 8 -6.46 1.86 11.64
C ALA A 8 -7.72 2.34 10.91
N TYR A 9 -8.90 1.89 11.36
CA TYR A 9 -10.19 2.33 10.86
C TYR A 9 -11.28 2.10 11.90
N ASP A 10 -12.29 2.96 11.98
CA ASP A 10 -13.46 2.76 12.86
C ASP A 10 -14.45 1.81 12.18
N VAL A 11 -14.23 0.50 12.40
CA VAL A 11 -14.92 -0.59 11.68
C VAL A 11 -16.39 -0.71 12.07
N ASN A 12 -16.71 -0.46 13.35
CA ASN A 12 -18.06 -0.57 13.88
C ASN A 12 -18.80 0.77 14.02
N LYS A 13 -18.15 1.89 13.60
CA LYS A 13 -18.68 3.25 13.65
C LYS A 13 -19.05 3.71 15.06
N ASP A 14 -18.27 3.28 16.07
CA ASP A 14 -18.47 3.70 17.47
C ASP A 14 -17.64 4.92 17.86
N GLY A 15 -16.93 5.54 16.92
CA GLY A 15 -16.09 6.71 17.10
C GLY A 15 -14.69 6.40 17.65
N LYS A 16 -14.29 5.14 17.72
CA LYS A 16 -12.96 4.72 18.15
C LYS A 16 -12.24 4.02 17.00
N MET A 17 -10.97 4.31 16.86
CA MET A 17 -10.15 3.65 15.85
C MET A 17 -9.87 2.21 16.29
N ASP A 18 -10.24 1.27 15.45
CA ASP A 18 -9.93 -0.16 15.54
C ASP A 18 -8.67 -0.49 14.75
N ILE A 19 -8.22 -1.73 14.78
CA ILE A 19 -7.11 -2.22 13.98
C ILE A 19 -7.58 -3.37 13.09
N ILE A 20 -7.39 -3.25 11.79
CA ILE A 20 -7.54 -4.34 10.83
C ILE A 20 -6.17 -4.97 10.61
N ALA A 21 -6.06 -6.28 10.72
CA ALA A 21 -4.79 -7.00 10.59
C ALA A 21 -4.91 -8.19 9.65
N GLY A 22 -4.07 -8.20 8.62
CA GLY A 22 -3.87 -9.32 7.71
C GLY A 22 -2.49 -9.95 7.90
N SER A 23 -2.31 -11.19 7.51
CA SER A 23 -1.08 -11.96 7.73
C SER A 23 -0.54 -12.56 6.44
N PHE A 24 0.79 -12.83 6.41
CA PHE A 24 1.44 -13.49 5.28
C PHE A 24 1.02 -14.96 5.15
N ILE A 25 1.09 -15.75 6.22
CA ILE A 25 0.79 -17.19 6.21
C ILE A 25 -0.70 -17.48 6.49
N PRO A 26 -1.29 -17.04 7.62
CA PRO A 26 -2.70 -17.26 7.87
C PRO A 26 -3.56 -16.55 6.81
N SER A 27 -4.54 -17.27 6.29
CA SER A 27 -5.48 -16.75 5.29
C SER A 27 -6.57 -15.84 5.89
N THR A 28 -6.57 -15.68 7.21
CA THR A 28 -7.61 -14.94 7.93
C THR A 28 -7.24 -13.49 8.15
N VAL A 29 -8.17 -12.60 7.86
CA VAL A 29 -8.10 -11.17 8.19
C VAL A 29 -9.03 -10.91 9.37
N HIS A 30 -8.54 -10.18 10.34
CA HIS A 30 -9.27 -9.87 11.57
C HIS A 30 -9.32 -8.37 11.79
N TRP A 31 -10.32 -7.95 12.55
CA TRP A 31 -10.28 -6.65 13.17
C TRP A 31 -10.28 -6.79 14.69
N PHE A 32 -9.64 -5.84 15.35
CA PHE A 32 -9.50 -5.78 16.79
C PHE A 32 -10.26 -4.54 17.25
N GLU A 33 -11.37 -4.79 17.92
CA GLU A 33 -12.26 -3.75 18.44
C GLU A 33 -11.61 -3.01 19.61
N ASN A 34 -11.55 -1.70 19.49
CA ASN A 34 -11.01 -0.83 20.52
C ASN A 34 -11.98 -0.74 21.70
N PRO A 35 -11.63 -1.27 22.88
CA PRO A 35 -12.54 -1.27 24.04
C PRO A 35 -12.75 0.14 24.64
N GLY A 36 -12.04 1.16 24.16
CA GLY A 36 -12.06 2.51 24.64
C GLY A 36 -11.10 2.78 25.80
N LYS A 37 -10.79 4.06 25.98
CA LYS A 37 -9.72 4.56 26.87
C LYS A 37 -9.83 4.04 28.32
N GLU A 38 -11.02 4.01 28.88
CA GLU A 38 -11.19 3.61 30.29
C GLU A 38 -10.90 2.11 30.48
N LYS A 39 -11.38 1.28 29.56
CA LYS A 39 -11.14 -0.17 29.62
C LYS A 39 -9.68 -0.51 29.35
N LEU A 40 -9.02 0.22 28.42
CA LEU A 40 -7.58 0.07 28.13
C LEU A 40 -6.73 0.39 29.37
N ARG A 41 -7.08 1.43 30.14
CA ARG A 41 -6.40 1.76 31.41
C ARG A 41 -6.52 0.67 32.46
N LEU A 42 -7.57 -0.14 32.41
CA LEU A 42 -7.78 -1.28 33.28
C LEU A 42 -7.12 -2.57 32.75
N GLY A 43 -6.37 -2.48 31.63
CA GLY A 43 -5.67 -3.61 31.03
C GLY A 43 -6.58 -4.54 30.22
N GLN A 44 -7.78 -4.09 29.84
CA GLN A 44 -8.65 -4.89 28.95
C GLN A 44 -8.00 -5.04 27.57
N LEU A 45 -7.89 -6.27 27.09
CA LEU A 45 -7.44 -6.56 25.74
C LEU A 45 -8.53 -6.21 24.71
N TRP A 46 -8.11 -5.96 23.50
CA TRP A 46 -8.99 -5.74 22.36
C TRP A 46 -9.71 -7.03 21.98
N ASN A 47 -10.99 -6.93 21.64
CA ASN A 47 -11.73 -8.09 21.13
C ASN A 47 -11.34 -8.36 19.70
N LYS A 48 -11.04 -9.62 19.41
CA LYS A 48 -10.65 -10.07 18.07
C LYS A 48 -11.86 -10.63 17.33
N HIS A 49 -12.15 -10.09 16.14
CA HIS A 49 -13.24 -10.51 15.27
C HIS A 49 -12.71 -10.94 13.91
N LEU A 50 -13.31 -11.95 13.30
CA LEU A 50 -12.97 -12.38 11.94
C LEU A 50 -13.69 -11.49 10.92
N LEU A 51 -12.96 -10.90 9.98
CA LEU A 51 -13.54 -10.22 8.81
C LEU A 51 -13.73 -11.18 7.64
N VAL A 52 -12.71 -11.98 7.34
CA VAL A 52 -12.76 -12.97 6.27
C VAL A 52 -11.67 -14.03 6.43
N ASP A 53 -11.94 -15.22 5.90
CA ASP A 53 -10.92 -16.20 5.54
C ASP A 53 -10.76 -16.19 4.02
N THR A 54 -9.69 -15.60 3.53
CA THR A 54 -9.42 -15.38 2.10
C THR A 54 -9.20 -16.68 1.33
N LYS A 55 -8.85 -17.76 2.03
CA LYS A 55 -8.39 -19.05 1.46
C LYS A 55 -7.09 -18.92 0.65
N THR A 56 -6.39 -17.79 0.78
CA THR A 56 -5.09 -17.53 0.14
C THR A 56 -4.04 -17.23 1.20
N SER A 57 -2.79 -17.54 0.90
CA SER A 57 -1.63 -17.24 1.75
C SER A 57 -0.56 -16.50 0.95
N GLN A 58 0.55 -16.15 1.61
CA GLN A 58 1.64 -15.37 1.03
C GLN A 58 1.19 -13.95 0.64
N ASN A 59 0.30 -13.36 1.45
CA ASN A 59 -0.24 -12.02 1.29
C ASN A 59 0.75 -10.99 1.84
N GLU A 60 1.71 -10.56 1.04
CA GLU A 60 2.77 -9.65 1.51
C GLU A 60 2.42 -8.20 1.34
N GLY A 61 2.19 -7.75 0.12
CA GLY A 61 1.76 -6.38 -0.14
C GLY A 61 0.32 -6.18 0.31
N GLN A 62 0.10 -5.33 1.32
CA GLN A 62 -1.23 -5.03 1.85
C GLN A 62 -1.39 -3.53 2.02
N LEU A 63 -2.53 -2.99 1.60
CA LEU A 63 -2.92 -1.59 1.78
C LEU A 63 -4.41 -1.50 2.12
N MET A 64 -4.78 -0.38 2.77
CA MET A 64 -6.17 0.07 2.86
C MET A 64 -6.29 1.39 2.12
N ALA A 65 -7.17 1.46 1.13
CA ALA A 65 -7.43 2.68 0.35
C ALA A 65 -8.85 2.67 -0.20
N ASP A 66 -9.49 3.82 -0.20
CA ASP A 66 -10.78 4.04 -0.86
C ASP A 66 -10.53 4.15 -2.38
N ILE A 67 -10.77 3.07 -3.12
CA ILE A 67 -10.51 3.00 -4.56
C ILE A 67 -11.75 3.17 -5.42
N ASP A 68 -12.93 3.20 -4.81
CA ASP A 68 -14.19 3.42 -5.51
C ASP A 68 -14.91 4.74 -5.12
N GLY A 69 -14.31 5.50 -4.19
CA GLY A 69 -14.76 6.83 -3.81
C GLY A 69 -16.00 6.85 -2.93
N ASP A 70 -16.35 5.74 -2.28
CA ASP A 70 -17.53 5.63 -1.41
C ASP A 70 -17.28 6.10 0.04
N GLY A 71 -16.02 6.39 0.40
CA GLY A 71 -15.57 6.84 1.70
C GLY A 71 -15.28 5.70 2.68
N VAL A 72 -15.35 4.45 2.23
CA VAL A 72 -14.97 3.26 3.00
C VAL A 72 -13.79 2.55 2.31
N PRO A 73 -12.64 2.40 2.96
CA PRO A 73 -11.48 1.87 2.26
C PRO A 73 -11.60 0.37 2.00
N GLU A 74 -11.13 -0.06 0.82
CA GLU A 74 -10.89 -1.45 0.48
C GLU A 74 -9.60 -1.94 1.10
N TRP A 75 -9.60 -3.21 1.51
CA TRP A 75 -8.37 -3.95 1.79
C TRP A 75 -7.82 -4.53 0.49
N LEU A 76 -6.64 -4.08 0.09
CA LEU A 76 -5.94 -4.49 -1.12
C LEU A 76 -4.86 -5.49 -0.77
N VAL A 77 -4.72 -6.56 -1.56
CA VAL A 77 -3.72 -7.58 -1.29
C VAL A 77 -2.99 -8.04 -2.54
N ASN A 78 -1.67 -7.94 -2.49
CA ASN A 78 -0.74 -8.42 -3.50
C ASN A 78 -0.03 -9.68 -2.97
N SER A 79 -0.34 -10.84 -3.52
CA SER A 79 0.11 -12.13 -3.02
C SER A 79 1.21 -12.74 -3.90
N TRP A 80 2.14 -13.48 -3.27
CA TRP A 80 3.13 -14.35 -3.94
C TRP A 80 2.55 -15.67 -4.44
N GLY A 81 1.33 -16.00 -4.05
CA GLY A 81 0.68 -17.25 -4.44
C GLY A 81 0.68 -17.41 -5.96
N LYS A 82 1.23 -18.52 -6.46
CA LYS A 82 1.20 -18.83 -7.89
C LYS A 82 -0.25 -18.85 -8.37
N ASP A 83 -0.53 -18.15 -9.46
CA ASP A 83 -1.86 -18.04 -10.06
C ASP A 83 -2.92 -17.41 -9.12
N THR A 84 -2.48 -16.67 -8.07
CA THR A 84 -3.39 -15.92 -7.21
C THR A 84 -3.71 -14.58 -7.87
N PRO A 85 -4.99 -14.28 -8.14
CA PRO A 85 -5.39 -12.97 -8.65
C PRO A 85 -5.02 -11.83 -7.70
N PHE A 86 -4.89 -10.64 -8.26
CA PHE A 86 -4.83 -9.43 -7.44
C PHE A 86 -6.25 -9.10 -6.97
N TYR A 87 -6.44 -9.00 -5.66
CA TYR A 87 -7.75 -8.80 -5.05
C TYR A 87 -7.86 -7.44 -4.37
N ALA A 88 -9.02 -6.81 -4.51
CA ALA A 88 -9.55 -5.83 -3.59
C ALA A 88 -10.71 -6.43 -2.78
N TRP A 89 -10.87 -5.99 -1.55
CA TRP A 89 -11.91 -6.48 -0.65
C TRP A 89 -12.63 -5.29 -0.03
N SER A 90 -13.87 -5.03 -0.44
CA SER A 90 -14.68 -3.96 0.13
C SER A 90 -15.08 -4.29 1.57
N LEU A 91 -14.88 -3.31 2.45
CA LEU A 91 -15.25 -3.40 3.86
C LEU A 91 -16.73 -3.09 4.02
N ASN A 92 -17.52 -4.12 4.28
CA ASN A 92 -18.93 -3.97 4.61
C ASN A 92 -19.08 -3.75 6.11
N LEU A 93 -19.44 -2.56 6.51
CA LEU A 93 -19.57 -2.17 7.93
C LEU A 93 -20.75 -2.85 8.63
N ALA A 94 -21.79 -3.22 7.86
CA ALA A 94 -22.92 -4.02 8.30
C ALA A 94 -23.13 -5.16 7.31
N GLY A 95 -22.41 -6.26 7.48
CA GLY A 95 -22.55 -7.46 6.66
C GLY A 95 -23.91 -8.15 6.81
N PRO A 96 -24.12 -9.32 6.19
CA PRO A 96 -25.45 -9.96 6.09
C PRO A 96 -26.16 -10.22 7.43
N ASP A 97 -25.41 -10.41 8.49
CA ASP A 97 -25.90 -10.61 9.87
C ASP A 97 -25.70 -9.39 10.78
N GLY A 98 -25.41 -8.23 10.19
CA GLY A 98 -25.14 -6.99 10.91
C GLY A 98 -23.72 -6.89 11.47
N THR A 99 -22.83 -7.84 11.18
CA THR A 99 -21.42 -7.79 11.58
C THR A 99 -20.52 -7.32 10.43
N PRO A 100 -19.43 -6.60 10.71
CA PRO A 100 -18.46 -6.22 9.68
C PRO A 100 -17.87 -7.43 8.94
N SER A 101 -17.67 -7.29 7.63
CA SER A 101 -17.16 -8.35 6.78
C SER A 101 -16.42 -7.79 5.56
N LEU A 102 -15.68 -8.63 4.82
CA LEU A 102 -15.01 -8.26 3.58
C LEU A 102 -15.61 -9.01 2.38
N SER A 103 -15.92 -8.28 1.31
CA SER A 103 -16.39 -8.81 0.03
C SER A 103 -15.33 -8.73 -1.03
N LYS A 104 -15.07 -9.86 -1.70
CA LYS A 104 -13.97 -10.02 -2.66
C LYS A 104 -14.28 -9.50 -4.05
N HIS A 105 -13.35 -8.76 -4.64
CA HIS A 105 -13.32 -8.33 -6.03
C HIS A 105 -12.00 -8.74 -6.69
N VAL A 106 -12.08 -9.23 -7.93
CA VAL A 106 -10.89 -9.53 -8.74
C VAL A 106 -10.51 -8.27 -9.51
N ILE A 107 -9.32 -7.75 -9.25
CA ILE A 107 -8.78 -6.60 -9.98
C ILE A 107 -8.01 -7.07 -11.21
N GLY A 108 -7.17 -8.09 -11.08
CA GLY A 108 -6.37 -8.60 -12.17
C GLY A 108 -6.06 -10.08 -12.06
N GLU A 109 -5.47 -10.64 -13.11
CA GLU A 109 -5.25 -12.10 -13.22
C GLU A 109 -4.32 -12.66 -12.15
N ARG A 110 -3.35 -11.84 -11.68
CA ARG A 110 -2.40 -12.23 -10.63
C ARG A 110 -1.71 -11.03 -10.00
N GLY A 111 -1.32 -11.17 -8.75
CA GLY A 111 -0.37 -10.31 -8.08
C GLY A 111 1.07 -10.69 -8.41
N ASN A 112 2.01 -9.94 -7.87
CA ASN A 112 3.45 -10.23 -7.95
C ASN A 112 4.12 -10.27 -6.57
N GLY A 113 3.31 -10.26 -5.52
CA GLY A 113 3.68 -10.49 -4.13
C GLY A 113 4.32 -9.31 -3.41
N HIS A 114 5.06 -8.48 -4.09
CA HIS A 114 5.88 -7.45 -3.49
C HIS A 114 5.68 -6.12 -4.21
N GLY A 115 5.78 -5.00 -3.49
CA GLY A 115 5.64 -3.68 -4.07
C GLY A 115 4.22 -3.34 -4.46
N MET A 116 3.61 -2.40 -3.75
CA MET A 116 2.27 -1.93 -4.05
C MET A 116 2.14 -0.45 -3.72
N GLY A 117 1.34 0.24 -4.53
CA GLY A 117 0.97 1.62 -4.31
C GLY A 117 -0.42 1.90 -4.85
N VAL A 118 -0.97 3.03 -4.45
CA VAL A 118 -2.26 3.52 -4.92
C VAL A 118 -2.18 5.01 -5.21
N GLY A 119 -2.88 5.47 -6.23
CA GLY A 119 -3.02 6.88 -6.57
C GLY A 119 -3.41 7.09 -8.01
N ASP A 120 -4.00 8.22 -8.31
CA ASP A 120 -4.38 8.61 -9.66
C ASP A 120 -3.14 9.05 -10.46
N ILE A 121 -2.60 8.14 -11.28
CA ILE A 121 -1.44 8.42 -12.14
C ILE A 121 -1.83 8.84 -13.56
N THR A 122 -3.10 8.66 -13.92
CA THR A 122 -3.64 9.07 -15.22
C THR A 122 -4.14 10.50 -15.24
N GLY A 123 -4.50 11.06 -14.08
CA GLY A 123 -5.12 12.38 -13.92
C GLY A 123 -6.61 12.39 -14.23
N ASP A 124 -7.29 11.25 -14.17
CA ASP A 124 -8.71 11.11 -14.48
C ASP A 124 -9.64 11.18 -13.25
N GLY A 125 -9.06 11.28 -12.06
CA GLY A 125 -9.77 11.36 -10.79
C GLY A 125 -10.07 10.01 -10.15
N HIS A 126 -9.61 8.90 -10.71
CA HIS A 126 -9.76 7.56 -10.16
C HIS A 126 -8.43 7.02 -9.63
N VAL A 127 -8.51 6.30 -8.51
CA VAL A 127 -7.32 5.76 -7.83
C VAL A 127 -6.84 4.49 -8.51
N ASP A 128 -5.70 4.54 -9.19
CA ASP A 128 -5.05 3.40 -9.83
C ASP A 128 -4.28 2.53 -8.82
N LEU A 129 -3.99 1.28 -9.18
CA LEU A 129 -3.24 0.33 -8.36
C LEU A 129 -1.90 0.00 -9.00
N LEU A 130 -0.81 0.30 -8.28
CA LEU A 130 0.55 0.10 -8.74
C LEU A 130 1.13 -1.18 -8.15
N THR A 131 1.88 -1.92 -8.97
CA THR A 131 2.65 -3.10 -8.58
C THR A 131 4.09 -3.00 -9.09
N GLY A 132 4.99 -3.83 -8.61
CA GLY A 132 6.37 -3.87 -9.09
C GLY A 132 6.52 -4.20 -10.58
N ASN A 133 5.51 -4.79 -11.22
CA ASN A 133 5.57 -5.22 -12.63
C ASN A 133 4.69 -4.38 -13.57
N GLY A 134 4.16 -3.28 -13.11
CA GLY A 134 3.21 -2.44 -13.85
C GLY A 134 2.04 -2.00 -12.96
N TRP A 135 0.93 -1.63 -13.56
CA TRP A 135 -0.20 -1.06 -12.83
C TRP A 135 -1.54 -1.41 -13.44
N TYR A 136 -2.60 -1.29 -12.64
CA TYR A 136 -3.98 -1.48 -13.05
C TYR A 136 -4.69 -0.14 -13.08
N GLU A 137 -5.21 0.22 -14.28
CA GLU A 137 -6.00 1.42 -14.50
C GLU A 137 -7.40 1.23 -13.92
N ASN A 138 -7.80 2.13 -13.04
CA ASN A 138 -9.13 2.14 -12.48
C ASN A 138 -10.16 2.54 -13.55
N PRO A 139 -11.13 1.69 -13.86
CA PRO A 139 -12.07 1.95 -14.96
C PRO A 139 -13.12 3.02 -14.65
N GLY A 140 -13.14 3.57 -13.43
CA GLY A 140 -14.29 4.33 -12.95
C GLY A 140 -15.54 3.46 -12.76
N PRO A 141 -16.70 4.06 -12.46
CA PRO A 141 -17.93 3.31 -12.23
C PRO A 141 -18.43 2.54 -13.47
N PRO A 142 -18.85 1.26 -13.34
CA PRO A 142 -18.76 0.46 -12.13
C PRO A 142 -17.34 -0.05 -11.90
N TYR A 143 -16.80 0.20 -10.71
CA TYR A 143 -15.40 -0.09 -10.36
C TYR A 143 -15.08 -1.59 -10.32
N PHE A 144 -16.08 -2.41 -10.00
CA PHE A 144 -15.94 -3.85 -9.83
C PHE A 144 -16.82 -4.65 -10.80
N GLY A 145 -16.56 -5.96 -10.91
CA GLY A 145 -17.33 -6.87 -11.77
C GLY A 145 -16.60 -7.29 -13.04
N LYS A 146 -15.52 -6.57 -13.41
CA LYS A 146 -14.59 -6.97 -14.49
C LYS A 146 -13.17 -6.68 -14.04
N PRO A 147 -12.17 -7.45 -14.53
CA PRO A 147 -10.77 -7.12 -14.31
C PRO A 147 -10.43 -5.73 -14.85
N TRP A 148 -9.58 -5.01 -14.12
CA TRP A 148 -9.05 -3.72 -14.54
C TRP A 148 -8.04 -3.90 -15.67
N ARG A 149 -7.87 -2.89 -16.50
CA ARG A 149 -6.87 -2.89 -17.56
C ARG A 149 -5.47 -2.86 -16.94
N TYR A 150 -4.63 -3.82 -17.33
CA TYR A 150 -3.25 -3.91 -16.86
C TYR A 150 -2.29 -3.26 -17.86
N HIS A 151 -1.39 -2.42 -17.35
CA HIS A 151 -0.31 -1.77 -18.09
C HIS A 151 1.04 -2.30 -17.60
N LYS A 152 1.86 -2.77 -18.53
CA LYS A 152 3.18 -3.31 -18.25
C LYS A 152 4.27 -2.27 -18.58
N ASP A 153 4.19 -1.10 -17.97
CA ASP A 153 5.06 0.03 -18.31
C ASP A 153 6.42 -0.03 -17.61
N TRP A 154 6.53 -0.85 -16.56
CA TRP A 154 7.78 -1.09 -15.83
C TRP A 154 7.88 -2.52 -15.29
N ALA A 155 9.09 -2.87 -14.85
CA ALA A 155 9.36 -4.02 -14.00
C ALA A 155 10.48 -3.64 -13.04
N VAL A 156 10.16 -3.51 -11.75
CA VAL A 156 11.12 -3.18 -10.69
C VAL A 156 11.12 -4.28 -9.64
N HIS A 157 12.29 -4.81 -9.38
CA HIS A 157 12.46 -5.87 -8.39
C HIS A 157 12.52 -5.26 -6.98
N GLY A 158 11.73 -5.83 -6.07
CA GLY A 158 11.79 -5.45 -4.67
C GLY A 158 11.26 -4.04 -4.36
N ALA A 159 10.45 -3.45 -5.25
CA ALA A 159 9.80 -2.17 -4.97
C ALA A 159 8.76 -2.33 -3.85
N VAL A 160 8.95 -1.63 -2.74
CA VAL A 160 8.03 -1.60 -1.59
C VAL A 160 8.24 -0.34 -0.78
N PRO A 161 7.20 0.30 -0.36
CA PRO A 161 5.97 0.60 -1.07
C PRO A 161 6.21 1.50 -2.26
N MET A 162 5.18 1.76 -3.06
CA MET A 162 5.20 2.77 -4.12
C MET A 162 4.29 3.92 -3.71
N LEU A 163 4.83 5.14 -3.62
CA LEU A 163 4.06 6.32 -3.25
C LEU A 163 3.70 7.12 -4.50
N VAL A 164 2.48 7.62 -4.56
CA VAL A 164 2.00 8.49 -5.63
C VAL A 164 1.85 9.90 -5.08
N PHE A 165 2.58 10.86 -5.67
CA PHE A 165 2.63 12.25 -5.24
C PHE A 165 3.18 13.15 -6.35
N ASP A 166 2.64 14.37 -6.51
CA ASP A 166 3.18 15.38 -7.43
C ASP A 166 4.46 16.00 -6.83
N VAL A 167 5.62 15.40 -7.14
CA VAL A 167 6.91 15.75 -6.54
C VAL A 167 7.41 17.13 -6.99
N ASN A 168 7.08 17.50 -8.23
CA ASN A 168 7.61 18.71 -8.86
C ASN A 168 6.58 19.83 -9.03
N ALA A 169 5.38 19.67 -8.47
CA ALA A 169 4.26 20.62 -8.56
C ALA A 169 3.87 20.97 -10.02
N ASP A 170 3.96 19.99 -10.95
CA ASP A 170 3.54 20.21 -12.35
C ASP A 170 2.07 19.79 -12.61
N GLY A 171 1.36 19.38 -11.55
CA GLY A 171 -0.05 19.00 -11.59
C GLY A 171 -0.28 17.55 -12.02
N LYS A 172 0.78 16.73 -12.15
CA LYS A 172 0.69 15.30 -12.43
C LYS A 172 1.30 14.52 -11.28
N ASN A 173 0.62 13.47 -10.89
CA ASN A 173 1.16 12.58 -9.87
C ASN A 173 2.31 11.74 -10.43
N ASP A 174 3.41 11.77 -9.70
CA ASP A 174 4.63 11.02 -9.92
C ASP A 174 4.65 9.74 -9.07
N ILE A 175 5.67 8.90 -9.23
CA ILE A 175 5.86 7.69 -8.42
C ILE A 175 7.20 7.78 -7.70
N ILE A 176 7.19 7.62 -6.38
CA ILE A 176 8.40 7.42 -5.57
C ILE A 176 8.46 5.95 -5.19
N TYR A 177 9.59 5.31 -5.42
CA TYR A 177 9.78 3.92 -5.03
C TYR A 177 11.20 3.65 -4.53
N SER A 178 11.34 2.65 -3.68
CA SER A 178 12.62 2.16 -3.19
C SER A 178 12.88 0.71 -3.56
N ALA A 179 14.15 0.35 -3.63
CA ALA A 179 14.59 -1.03 -3.77
C ALA A 179 14.64 -1.71 -2.40
N GLY A 180 13.57 -2.40 -2.02
CA GLY A 180 13.43 -2.99 -0.66
C GLY A 180 14.49 -4.03 -0.28
N HIS A 181 15.22 -4.60 -1.25
CA HIS A 181 16.27 -5.62 -1.05
C HIS A 181 17.64 -5.24 -1.62
N GLU A 182 17.72 -4.07 -2.26
CA GLU A 182 18.88 -3.55 -2.95
C GLU A 182 19.16 -2.12 -2.48
N PHE A 183 20.15 -1.47 -3.09
CA PHE A 183 20.36 -0.04 -2.96
C PHE A 183 19.47 0.73 -3.92
N GLY A 184 18.96 1.88 -3.49
CA GLY A 184 18.33 2.86 -4.37
C GLY A 184 16.94 3.31 -3.94
N LEU A 185 16.78 4.60 -4.05
CA LEU A 185 15.55 5.35 -3.94
C LEU A 185 15.39 6.18 -5.20
N SER A 186 14.25 6.11 -5.84
CA SER A 186 14.01 6.74 -7.13
C SER A 186 12.67 7.47 -7.15
N TRP A 187 12.62 8.52 -7.94
CA TRP A 187 11.43 9.23 -8.33
C TRP A 187 11.22 9.06 -9.84
N TRP A 188 10.01 8.74 -10.24
CA TRP A 188 9.61 8.62 -11.63
C TRP A 188 8.67 9.77 -11.98
N LYS A 189 9.20 10.75 -12.69
CA LYS A 189 8.44 11.89 -13.16
C LYS A 189 7.42 11.46 -14.22
N ASN A 190 6.16 11.79 -13.98
CA ASN A 190 5.07 11.58 -14.91
C ASN A 190 5.14 12.62 -16.04
N LYS A 191 5.39 12.17 -17.27
CA LYS A 191 5.45 13.01 -18.47
C LYS A 191 4.07 13.33 -19.05
N GLY A 192 3.04 12.71 -18.52
CA GLY A 192 1.66 12.80 -18.98
C GLY A 192 1.19 11.60 -19.77
N ASN A 193 -0.10 11.61 -20.07
CA ASN A 193 -0.76 10.56 -20.83
C ASN A 193 -0.69 10.89 -22.33
N ASN A 194 -0.06 10.02 -23.11
CA ASN A 194 0.02 10.10 -24.56
C ASN A 194 -0.74 8.93 -25.19
N ASN A 195 -1.94 9.20 -25.71
CA ASN A 195 -2.79 8.18 -26.38
C ASN A 195 -3.10 6.94 -25.51
N GLY A 196 -3.35 7.13 -24.21
CA GLY A 196 -3.69 6.03 -23.29
C GLY A 196 -2.48 5.31 -22.68
N THR A 197 -1.28 5.86 -22.85
CA THR A 197 -0.05 5.40 -22.21
C THR A 197 0.54 6.52 -21.37
N VAL A 198 0.79 6.26 -20.10
CA VAL A 198 1.47 7.19 -19.21
C VAL A 198 2.98 6.98 -19.36
N GLU A 199 3.71 8.04 -19.68
CA GLU A 199 5.16 7.99 -19.84
C GLU A 199 5.84 8.49 -18.57
N PHE A 200 6.88 7.76 -18.11
CA PHE A 200 7.65 8.10 -16.94
C PHE A 200 9.14 8.32 -17.27
N GLU A 201 9.74 9.29 -16.59
CA GLU A 201 11.18 9.54 -16.62
C GLU A 201 11.78 9.29 -15.24
N ARG A 202 12.69 8.33 -15.14
CA ARG A 202 13.28 7.94 -13.87
C ARG A 202 14.39 8.90 -13.46
N HIS A 203 14.28 9.42 -12.23
CA HIS A 203 15.29 10.18 -11.53
C HIS A 203 15.75 9.42 -10.29
N GLU A 204 17.04 9.43 -10.03
CA GLU A 204 17.58 8.80 -8.85
C GLU A 204 17.70 9.81 -7.73
N ILE A 205 17.18 9.47 -6.53
CA ILE A 205 17.23 10.30 -5.33
C ILE A 205 18.45 9.95 -4.51
N ASP A 206 18.63 8.66 -4.20
CA ASP A 206 19.73 8.17 -3.36
C ASP A 206 20.14 6.75 -3.74
N LYS A 207 21.46 6.48 -3.72
CA LYS A 207 22.09 5.16 -3.94
C LYS A 207 22.83 4.64 -2.72
N SER A 208 22.97 5.42 -1.69
CA SER A 208 23.79 5.09 -0.54
C SER A 208 23.08 4.21 0.47
N ILE A 209 21.75 4.32 0.54
CA ILE A 209 20.92 3.57 1.49
C ILE A 209 20.31 2.35 0.81
N SER A 210 20.45 1.19 1.45
CA SER A 210 19.86 -0.07 1.00
C SER A 210 18.63 -0.46 1.81
N GLN A 211 17.85 -1.39 1.29
CA GLN A 211 16.78 -2.07 2.02
C GLN A 211 15.74 -1.12 2.63
N GLN A 212 15.39 -0.07 1.91
CA GLN A 212 14.37 0.88 2.29
C GLN A 212 12.98 0.26 2.09
N HIS A 213 12.54 -0.49 3.08
CA HIS A 213 11.33 -1.32 3.02
C HIS A 213 10.07 -0.57 3.46
N ALA A 214 10.21 0.67 3.91
CA ALA A 214 9.12 1.55 4.30
C ALA A 214 9.38 2.95 3.75
N LEU A 215 8.39 3.51 3.08
CA LEU A 215 8.35 4.90 2.64
C LEU A 215 7.09 5.56 3.19
N HIS A 216 7.21 6.80 3.61
CA HIS A 216 6.08 7.58 4.09
C HIS A 216 6.25 9.05 3.71
N LEU A 217 5.14 9.71 3.39
CA LEU A 217 5.10 11.16 3.18
C LEU A 217 4.40 11.81 4.38
N ALA A 218 5.06 12.75 5.05
CA ALA A 218 4.47 13.53 6.13
C ALA A 218 5.17 14.89 6.24
N ASP A 219 4.40 15.94 6.45
CA ASP A 219 4.92 17.27 6.78
C ASP A 219 5.44 17.27 8.22
N ILE A 220 6.74 16.99 8.39
CA ILE A 220 7.39 16.96 9.71
C ILE A 220 8.05 18.29 10.06
N THR A 221 8.25 19.17 9.08
CA THR A 221 8.80 20.51 9.29
C THR A 221 7.73 21.56 9.57
N GLY A 222 6.48 21.28 9.19
CA GLY A 222 5.33 22.18 9.39
C GLY A 222 5.27 23.31 8.36
N ASP A 223 5.89 23.12 7.18
CA ASP A 223 5.91 24.13 6.13
C ASP A 223 4.80 23.96 5.07
N GLY A 224 4.01 22.90 5.18
CA GLY A 224 2.89 22.58 4.29
C GLY A 224 3.27 21.66 3.13
N MET A 225 4.54 21.27 2.99
CA MET A 225 5.01 20.26 2.03
C MET A 225 5.44 19.02 2.79
N PRO A 226 5.08 17.81 2.30
CA PRO A 226 5.51 16.60 2.98
C PRO A 226 6.99 16.30 2.68
N GLU A 227 7.71 15.83 3.68
CA GLU A 227 8.98 15.15 3.51
C GLU A 227 8.79 13.69 3.19
N LEU A 228 9.69 13.12 2.40
CA LEU A 228 9.79 11.69 2.20
C LEU A 228 10.62 11.08 3.33
N ILE A 229 10.00 10.24 4.13
CA ILE A 229 10.62 9.57 5.28
C ILE A 229 10.87 8.12 4.93
N THR A 230 12.06 7.62 5.22
CA THR A 230 12.44 6.23 5.01
C THR A 230 13.52 5.79 6.00
N GLY A 231 13.92 4.54 5.94
CA GLY A 231 15.01 4.02 6.74
C GLY A 231 15.48 2.66 6.27
N LYS A 232 16.68 2.31 6.67
CA LYS A 232 17.29 1.03 6.38
C LYS A 232 16.94 0.01 7.45
N ARG A 233 16.38 -1.13 7.07
CA ARG A 233 16.22 -2.27 7.99
C ARG A 233 17.56 -2.99 8.19
N TYR A 234 17.70 -3.67 9.32
CA TYR A 234 18.92 -4.40 9.67
C TYR A 234 18.78 -5.89 9.39
N TYR A 235 19.83 -6.48 8.81
CA TYR A 235 20.06 -7.92 8.70
C TYR A 235 18.93 -8.70 8.00
N ALA A 236 18.24 -8.08 7.06
CA ALA A 236 17.19 -8.74 6.31
C ALA A 236 17.67 -9.99 5.57
N HIS A 237 16.80 -10.97 5.43
CA HIS A 237 17.09 -12.28 4.84
C HIS A 237 18.37 -12.94 5.38
N ASN A 238 18.55 -12.91 6.71
CA ASN A 238 19.74 -13.45 7.39
C ASN A 238 21.07 -12.84 6.88
N GLY A 239 21.05 -11.57 6.47
CA GLY A 239 22.22 -10.84 6.01
C GLY A 239 22.63 -11.12 4.57
N SER A 240 21.74 -11.69 3.75
CA SER A 240 22.01 -11.97 2.33
C SER A 240 21.70 -10.79 1.39
N ASP A 241 20.86 -9.85 1.82
CA ASP A 241 20.53 -8.68 1.01
C ASP A 241 21.72 -7.70 0.92
N ALA A 242 21.72 -6.92 -0.17
CA ALA A 242 22.71 -5.88 -0.38
C ALA A 242 22.71 -4.89 0.81
N GLY A 243 23.90 -4.57 1.35
CA GLY A 243 24.04 -3.67 2.49
C GLY A 243 23.44 -4.16 3.81
N ALA A 244 23.15 -5.46 3.96
CA ALA A 244 22.45 -6.00 5.13
C ALA A 244 23.15 -5.72 6.48
N LYS A 245 24.47 -5.49 6.46
CA LYS A 245 25.30 -5.24 7.65
C LYS A 245 25.68 -3.76 7.83
N ASP A 246 25.23 -2.89 6.91
CA ASP A 246 25.47 -1.47 7.02
C ASP A 246 24.68 -0.88 8.21
N PRO A 247 25.05 0.28 8.72
CA PRO A 247 24.38 0.91 9.85
C PRO A 247 22.87 1.06 9.63
N ILE A 248 22.09 0.94 10.71
CA ILE A 248 20.66 1.26 10.71
C ILE A 248 20.53 2.78 10.63
N GLU A 249 19.70 3.24 9.72
CA GLU A 249 19.46 4.66 9.49
C GLU A 249 17.98 4.94 9.38
N ILE A 250 17.55 6.10 9.89
CA ILE A 250 16.25 6.71 9.59
C ILE A 250 16.58 8.08 9.05
N CYS A 251 16.06 8.39 7.90
CA CYS A 251 16.30 9.67 7.21
C CYS A 251 15.01 10.26 6.64
N TYR A 252 15.06 11.54 6.32
CA TYR A 252 14.03 12.18 5.53
C TYR A 252 14.67 13.03 4.42
N PHE A 253 13.93 13.18 3.33
CA PHE A 253 14.30 14.00 2.19
C PHE A 253 13.30 15.14 2.04
N VAL A 254 13.79 16.36 2.01
CA VAL A 254 12.98 17.55 1.72
C VAL A 254 12.67 17.56 0.22
N ILE A 255 11.40 17.71 -0.11
CA ILE A 255 10.96 17.86 -1.50
C ILE A 255 11.04 19.34 -1.86
N ASP A 256 11.98 19.69 -2.74
CA ASP A 256 12.14 21.05 -3.27
C ASP A 256 11.54 21.13 -4.67
N THR A 257 10.44 21.85 -4.79
CA THR A 257 9.70 22.04 -6.06
C THR A 257 10.18 23.24 -6.88
N LYS A 258 11.27 23.92 -6.46
CA LYS A 258 11.80 25.13 -7.10
C LYS A 258 12.83 24.84 -8.17
#